data_075a0eb2652d724821f2544fc44544fb
#
_entry.id   075a0eb2652d724821f2544fc44544fb
#
_cell.length_a   1.000
_cell.length_b   1.000
_cell.length_c   1.000
_cell.angle_alpha   90.00
_cell.angle_beta   90.00
_cell.angle_gamma   90.00
#
_symmetry.space_group_name_H-M   'P 1'
#
loop_
_entity.id
_entity.type
_entity.pdbx_description
1 polymer ?
#
loop_
_entity_poly.entity_id
_entity_poly.type
_entity_poly.pdbx_seq_one_letter_code
_entity_poly.pdbx_strand_id
1 'polypeptide(L)'
;MKKAMIWTSMLLILSGCHMADGFQDEQEVSENVYKAVMEGFSPDTKTELDANKILWSSGDRITVFDGNDTGKPYLLDPASAGSPSGEFTVTSGVSADGSGDDIDAVVAVYPHSSDLNLSKGQDGTLILGNVLFPSEQQYVPSSFARASFPMVSLTQEKELYFRNLGGVLRLKVRGSGVVEKVILEGNEGELISGNATVTLRQGTPPAVVMDADASGSISLICDPPVGLMEEETVDFYFSLPPVDFASGFTVTFECVDREPVVKRTIKSNKVNRSVVLSMPKFVLSYVPAPVVDLGLSVKWAAWNVGASRPEGYGDYFAWGETEPKTSYSKGNYEHYVSASGTYADLGGNISGTEYDVASVKWGDGWRMPTLEEMQELADLCVWSVETVEGVNGNMATGPNGNSIFIPNTGYWQGSSKYFDNNNFDGSFGFFWSATIGPVKNEEAYIINCEVGHGVIAYRYWNRYFGLPVRPVKD
;
A
#
# COMPACT_ATOMS: atom_id res chain seq x y z
N MET A 1 23.82 57.28 -23.00
CA MET A 1 23.66 58.61 -22.38
C MET A 1 23.38 58.38 -20.92
N LYS A 2 24.43 58.44 -20.00
CA LYS A 2 24.75 59.61 -19.15
C LYS A 2 23.53 60.01 -18.31
N LYS A 3 23.52 59.96 -16.98
CA LYS A 3 24.35 60.51 -15.86
C LYS A 3 23.80 59.87 -14.57
N ALA A 4 24.44 59.37 -13.58
CA ALA A 4 25.46 59.81 -12.61
C ALA A 4 25.11 61.12 -11.88
N MET A 5 25.08 61.04 -10.55
CA MET A 5 25.59 62.00 -9.53
C MET A 5 24.84 61.82 -8.23
N ILE A 6 25.38 61.43 -7.13
CA ILE A 6 26.50 61.86 -6.25
C ILE A 6 26.01 62.80 -5.13
N TRP A 7 26.28 62.35 -3.85
CA TRP A 7 26.63 63.03 -2.60
C TRP A 7 25.58 63.93 -1.88
N THR A 8 25.43 63.79 -0.56
CA THR A 8 26.33 64.42 0.42
C THR A 8 26.07 63.94 1.84
N SER A 9 27.12 63.68 2.55
CA SER A 9 27.25 63.47 4.00
C SER A 9 26.92 64.74 4.79
N MET A 10 26.36 64.57 6.01
CA MET A 10 26.58 65.55 7.06
C MET A 10 26.69 64.89 8.44
N LEU A 11 27.86 64.93 8.97
CA LEU A 11 28.30 64.56 10.28
C LEU A 11 27.92 65.67 11.26
N LEU A 12 27.31 65.35 12.41
CA LEU A 12 27.29 66.25 13.57
C LEU A 12 27.46 65.43 14.85
N ILE A 13 28.58 65.63 15.48
CA ILE A 13 28.96 65.15 16.78
C ILE A 13 28.37 66.14 17.82
N LEU A 14 27.72 65.61 18.86
CA LEU A 14 27.74 66.25 20.17
C LEU A 14 27.57 65.22 21.28
N SER A 15 28.55 65.23 22.17
CA SER A 15 28.74 64.43 23.37
C SER A 15 27.70 64.69 24.48
N GLY A 16 27.37 63.63 25.20
CA GLY A 16 26.67 63.74 26.47
C GLY A 16 26.68 62.38 27.21
N CYS A 17 27.60 62.24 28.15
CA CYS A 17 27.64 61.11 29.06
C CYS A 17 26.33 60.98 29.86
N HIS A 18 25.76 59.77 29.95
CA HIS A 18 25.24 59.24 31.21
C HIS A 18 25.33 57.71 31.20
N MET A 19 25.92 57.17 32.23
CA MET A 19 25.90 55.74 32.55
C MET A 19 24.48 55.30 32.83
N ALA A 20 24.06 54.25 32.20
CA ALA A 20 23.00 53.38 32.73
C ALA A 20 23.31 51.97 32.22
N ASP A 21 23.29 51.06 33.15
CA ASP A 21 23.63 49.66 33.09
C ASP A 21 23.12 48.92 31.89
N GLY A 22 24.01 48.07 31.36
CA GLY A 22 23.66 47.09 30.34
C GLY A 22 22.71 46.05 30.88
N PHE A 23 21.51 46.00 30.34
CA PHE A 23 20.80 44.77 30.23
C PHE A 23 21.15 44.18 28.89
N GLN A 24 22.14 43.23 28.93
CA GLN A 24 22.15 42.18 27.95
C GLN A 24 20.94 41.32 28.25
N ASP A 25 19.90 41.40 27.42
CA ASP A 25 18.92 40.35 27.30
C ASP A 25 19.67 39.15 26.73
N GLU A 26 20.42 38.44 27.58
CA GLU A 26 20.58 37.00 27.42
C GLU A 26 19.16 36.46 27.52
N GLN A 27 18.55 36.04 26.37
CA GLN A 27 17.43 35.12 26.39
C GLN A 27 17.90 33.95 27.28
N GLU A 28 17.45 33.90 28.52
CA GLU A 28 17.41 32.68 29.29
C GLU A 28 16.69 31.67 28.41
N VAL A 29 17.45 30.78 27.74
CA VAL A 29 16.92 29.57 27.15
C VAL A 29 16.31 28.83 28.31
N SER A 30 14.98 28.83 28.39
CA SER A 30 14.24 28.19 29.46
C SER A 30 14.80 26.77 29.61
N GLU A 31 15.27 26.40 30.81
CA GLU A 31 15.93 25.11 31.12
C GLU A 31 15.09 23.90 30.73
N ASN A 32 13.83 24.10 30.34
CA ASN A 32 12.78 23.11 30.14
C ASN A 32 12.25 23.00 28.69
N VAL A 33 13.04 23.40 27.68
CA VAL A 33 12.62 23.29 26.26
C VAL A 33 13.64 22.48 25.47
N TYR A 34 13.14 21.46 24.73
CA TYR A 34 13.93 20.70 23.77
C TYR A 34 13.47 20.99 22.33
N LYS A 35 14.42 21.18 21.43
CA LYS A 35 14.16 21.27 19.98
C LYS A 35 14.34 19.90 19.37
N ALA A 36 13.35 19.41 18.63
CA ALA A 36 13.34 18.09 18.05
C ALA A 36 13.26 18.13 16.53
N VAL A 37 14.04 17.28 15.87
CA VAL A 37 14.02 17.05 14.42
C VAL A 37 13.92 15.56 14.17
N MET A 38 13.12 15.16 13.16
CA MET A 38 12.93 13.75 12.82
C MET A 38 13.80 13.32 11.63
N GLU A 39 14.29 12.08 11.71
CA GLU A 39 14.89 11.37 10.57
C GLU A 39 13.82 11.11 9.50
N GLY A 40 14.15 11.39 8.23
CA GLY A 40 13.33 11.00 7.09
C GLY A 40 13.50 9.53 6.71
N PHE A 41 12.66 9.04 5.80
CA PHE A 41 12.87 7.72 5.18
C PHE A 41 13.95 7.79 4.09
N SER A 42 14.70 6.68 3.96
CA SER A 42 15.73 6.55 2.92
C SER A 42 15.08 6.55 1.53
N PRO A 43 15.68 7.24 0.53
CA PRO A 43 15.14 7.36 -0.82
C PRO A 43 15.23 6.08 -1.68
N ASP A 44 15.62 4.93 -1.13
CA ASP A 44 15.78 3.67 -1.89
C ASP A 44 14.49 3.07 -2.45
N THR A 45 13.36 3.70 -2.22
CA THR A 45 12.10 3.33 -2.86
C THR A 45 11.75 4.35 -3.94
N LYS A 46 11.83 3.95 -5.21
CA LYS A 46 11.27 4.64 -6.39
C LYS A 46 9.74 4.68 -6.35
N THR A 47 9.13 5.12 -5.26
CA THR A 47 7.69 5.21 -5.14
C THR A 47 7.32 6.50 -4.43
N GLU A 48 6.50 7.28 -5.09
CA GLU A 48 5.82 8.47 -4.65
C GLU A 48 5.15 8.27 -3.26
N LEU A 49 5.91 8.53 -2.20
CA LEU A 49 5.35 9.18 -1.03
C LEU A 49 5.61 10.66 -1.28
N ASP A 50 4.60 11.38 -1.65
CA ASP A 50 4.62 12.85 -1.71
C ASP A 50 4.69 13.35 -0.27
N ALA A 51 5.89 13.40 0.22
CA ALA A 51 6.49 13.74 1.49
C ALA A 51 7.07 12.52 2.25
N ASN A 52 8.29 12.13 1.97
CA ASN A 52 9.18 11.31 2.84
C ASN A 52 9.45 11.97 4.22
N LYS A 53 8.51 12.77 4.73
CA LYS A 53 8.65 13.54 5.96
C LYS A 53 7.60 13.08 6.96
N ILE A 54 8.09 12.56 8.07
CA ILE A 54 7.28 12.46 9.28
C ILE A 54 7.14 13.88 9.82
N LEU A 55 5.92 14.30 10.14
CA LEU A 55 5.64 15.64 10.68
C LEU A 55 5.06 15.52 12.09
N TRP A 56 5.42 16.41 12.99
CA TRP A 56 4.83 16.51 14.31
C TRP A 56 3.34 16.87 14.25
N SER A 57 2.55 16.32 15.16
CA SER A 57 1.12 16.64 15.30
C SER A 57 0.83 17.27 16.64
N SER A 58 -0.18 18.14 16.66
CA SER A 58 -0.68 18.71 17.93
C SER A 58 -1.03 17.59 18.91
N GLY A 59 -0.51 17.73 20.14
CA GLY A 59 -0.68 16.73 21.19
C GLY A 59 0.39 15.64 21.25
N ASP A 60 1.35 15.61 20.29
CA ASP A 60 2.49 14.70 20.38
C ASP A 60 3.28 14.91 21.68
N ARG A 61 3.69 13.79 22.28
CA ARG A 61 4.47 13.78 23.52
C ARG A 61 5.67 12.89 23.37
N ILE A 62 6.77 13.29 24.02
CA ILE A 62 8.01 12.49 24.12
C ILE A 62 8.32 12.22 25.59
N THR A 63 9.05 11.14 25.88
CA THR A 63 9.69 10.90 27.16
C THR A 63 11.14 11.33 27.06
N VAL A 64 11.63 12.14 27.98
CA VAL A 64 13.03 12.57 28.05
C VAL A 64 13.66 12.10 29.36
N PHE A 65 14.76 11.38 29.23
CA PHE A 65 15.68 11.02 30.29
C PHE A 65 16.89 11.99 30.22
N ASP A 66 17.11 12.76 31.27
CA ASP A 66 18.18 13.75 31.37
C ASP A 66 18.84 13.63 32.75
N GLY A 67 20.13 13.25 32.77
CA GLY A 67 20.86 12.96 33.99
C GLY A 67 20.33 11.67 34.67
N ASN A 68 19.92 11.79 35.95
CA ASN A 68 19.45 10.68 36.79
C ASN A 68 17.92 10.62 36.94
N ASP A 69 17.18 11.21 36.03
CA ASP A 69 15.72 11.18 36.04
C ASP A 69 15.14 9.88 35.44
N THR A 70 14.00 9.42 35.93
CA THR A 70 13.31 8.23 35.46
C THR A 70 12.51 8.40 34.14
N GLY A 71 12.66 9.54 33.50
CA GLY A 71 11.97 9.89 32.25
C GLY A 71 10.74 10.78 32.49
N LYS A 72 10.74 11.93 31.84
CA LYS A 72 9.69 12.96 32.00
C LYS A 72 8.92 13.15 30.70
N PRO A 73 7.60 13.37 30.77
CA PRO A 73 6.79 13.71 29.61
C PRO A 73 7.00 15.16 29.18
N TYR A 74 7.24 15.37 27.90
CA TYR A 74 7.27 16.66 27.24
C TYR A 74 6.20 16.72 26.16
N LEU A 75 5.51 17.84 26.05
CA LEU A 75 4.44 18.09 25.09
C LEU A 75 4.92 19.02 23.98
N LEU A 76 4.57 18.71 22.76
CA LEU A 76 4.83 19.54 21.59
C LEU A 76 4.12 20.89 21.72
N ASP A 77 4.84 21.98 21.40
CA ASP A 77 4.22 23.28 21.19
C ASP A 77 3.25 23.18 19.99
N PRO A 78 1.96 23.55 20.16
CA PRO A 78 0.97 23.49 19.09
C PRO A 78 1.39 24.26 17.81
N ALA A 79 2.22 25.32 17.93
CA ALA A 79 2.73 26.07 16.78
C ALA A 79 3.70 25.25 15.91
N SER A 80 4.29 24.19 16.46
CA SER A 80 5.20 23.28 15.75
C SER A 80 4.48 22.17 14.99
N ALA A 81 3.16 22.04 15.10
CA ALA A 81 2.39 21.01 14.39
C ALA A 81 2.45 21.21 12.87
N GLY A 82 2.59 20.10 12.13
CA GLY A 82 2.74 20.13 10.65
C GLY A 82 4.18 20.38 10.17
N SER A 83 5.16 20.42 11.08
CA SER A 83 6.58 20.58 10.77
C SER A 83 7.39 19.32 11.08
N PRO A 84 8.51 19.04 10.37
CA PRO A 84 9.46 17.99 10.75
C PRO A 84 10.32 18.38 11.96
N SER A 85 10.31 19.64 12.37
CA SER A 85 10.97 20.16 13.56
C SER A 85 9.94 20.71 14.53
N GLY A 86 10.17 20.56 15.84
CA GLY A 86 9.25 21.04 16.86
C GLY A 86 9.91 21.35 18.18
N GLU A 87 9.27 22.19 18.99
CA GLU A 87 9.69 22.51 20.34
C GLU A 87 8.83 21.75 21.34
N PHE A 88 9.47 21.16 22.35
CA PHE A 88 8.82 20.37 23.39
C PHE A 88 9.08 21.00 24.75
N THR A 89 8.02 21.17 25.53
CA THR A 89 8.08 21.70 26.88
C THR A 89 7.63 20.66 27.90
N VAL A 90 8.24 20.68 29.08
CA VAL A 90 7.87 19.76 30.15
C VAL A 90 6.39 19.97 30.57
N THR A 91 5.67 18.87 30.78
CA THR A 91 4.32 18.93 31.29
C THR A 91 4.35 19.32 32.76
N SER A 92 3.57 20.34 33.18
CA SER A 92 3.55 20.85 34.55
C SER A 92 3.27 19.75 35.58
N GLY A 93 3.97 19.81 36.74
CA GLY A 93 3.76 18.89 37.87
C GLY A 93 4.70 17.70 37.97
N VAL A 94 5.67 17.55 37.05
CA VAL A 94 6.67 16.49 37.10
C VAL A 94 7.98 17.03 37.66
N SER A 95 8.32 16.61 38.90
CA SER A 95 9.61 16.93 39.53
C SER A 95 10.66 15.87 39.14
N ALA A 96 11.92 16.28 39.13
CA ALA A 96 13.03 15.35 39.10
C ALA A 96 12.98 14.45 40.34
N ASP A 97 13.03 13.13 40.17
CA ASP A 97 12.99 12.18 41.29
C ASP A 97 14.40 11.62 41.61
N GLY A 98 15.38 11.81 40.74
CA GLY A 98 16.77 11.43 40.93
C GLY A 98 16.98 9.94 41.18
N SER A 99 16.02 9.09 40.77
CA SER A 99 16.05 7.64 41.03
C SER A 99 16.52 6.81 39.84
N GLY A 100 16.82 7.46 38.71
CA GLY A 100 17.39 6.81 37.52
C GLY A 100 18.90 6.59 37.62
N ASP A 101 19.47 5.85 36.68
CA ASP A 101 20.93 5.74 36.51
C ASP A 101 21.53 7.09 36.15
N ASP A 102 22.74 7.36 36.68
CA ASP A 102 23.50 8.57 36.33
C ASP A 102 24.03 8.45 34.89
N ILE A 103 23.39 9.13 33.97
CA ILE A 103 23.62 9.06 32.53
C ILE A 103 24.13 10.44 32.06
N ASP A 104 25.35 10.48 31.54
CA ASP A 104 25.93 11.68 30.92
C ASP A 104 25.45 11.81 29.45
N ALA A 105 24.12 11.85 29.28
CA ALA A 105 23.47 12.01 27.98
C ALA A 105 21.99 12.33 28.18
N VAL A 106 21.38 12.91 27.15
CA VAL A 106 19.93 13.06 27.01
C VAL A 106 19.40 11.99 26.08
N VAL A 107 18.46 11.18 26.56
CA VAL A 107 17.72 10.21 25.73
C VAL A 107 16.26 10.65 25.63
N ALA A 108 15.76 10.84 24.42
CA ALA A 108 14.37 11.15 24.18
C ALA A 108 13.69 10.06 23.36
N VAL A 109 12.45 9.72 23.69
CA VAL A 109 11.70 8.62 23.04
C VAL A 109 10.33 9.13 22.60
N TYR A 110 9.93 8.82 21.40
CA TYR A 110 8.58 9.03 20.86
C TYR A 110 7.98 7.68 20.44
N PRO A 111 6.71 7.45 20.67
CA PRO A 111 5.79 8.23 21.50
C PRO A 111 6.13 8.13 23.00
N HIS A 112 5.60 9.07 23.78
CA HIS A 112 5.73 9.02 25.24
C HIS A 112 5.08 7.76 25.82
N SER A 113 5.80 7.10 26.73
CA SER A 113 5.26 6.05 27.61
C SER A 113 5.87 6.18 29.00
N SER A 114 5.07 5.94 30.04
CA SER A 114 5.52 5.84 31.42
C SER A 114 6.25 4.53 31.74
N ASP A 115 6.11 3.52 30.88
CA ASP A 115 6.65 2.18 31.08
C ASP A 115 8.10 2.04 30.59
N LEU A 116 8.60 3.04 29.86
CA LEU A 116 9.98 3.08 29.38
C LEU A 116 10.95 3.06 30.56
N ASN A 117 11.99 2.25 30.44
CA ASN A 117 13.10 2.25 31.37
C ASN A 117 14.42 2.42 30.61
N LEU A 118 15.33 3.18 31.20
CA LEU A 118 16.67 3.42 30.67
C LEU A 118 17.69 2.95 31.69
N SER A 119 18.65 2.15 31.27
CA SER A 119 19.75 1.66 32.11
C SER A 119 21.09 1.72 31.38
N LYS A 120 22.17 1.70 32.16
CA LYS A 120 23.54 1.75 31.65
C LYS A 120 24.18 0.35 31.65
N GLY A 121 24.55 -0.12 30.46
CA GLY A 121 25.33 -1.36 30.32
C GLY A 121 26.78 -1.24 30.80
N GLN A 122 27.41 -2.38 31.07
CA GLN A 122 28.77 -2.45 31.58
C GLN A 122 29.82 -1.85 30.63
N ASP A 123 29.54 -1.78 29.35
CA ASP A 123 30.42 -1.24 28.28
C ASP A 123 30.11 0.23 27.93
N GLY A 124 29.30 0.91 28.75
CA GLY A 124 28.88 2.29 28.53
C GLY A 124 27.78 2.45 27.48
N THR A 125 27.17 1.37 26.99
CA THR A 125 25.96 1.41 26.19
C THR A 125 24.77 1.81 27.05
N LEU A 126 23.78 2.44 26.42
CA LEU A 126 22.48 2.68 27.04
C LEU A 126 21.48 1.64 26.53
N ILE A 127 20.71 1.08 27.45
CA ILE A 127 19.69 0.06 27.15
C ILE A 127 18.35 0.65 27.51
N LEU A 128 17.52 0.87 26.48
CA LEU A 128 16.17 1.36 26.61
C LEU A 128 15.19 0.19 26.47
N GLY A 129 14.52 -0.15 27.55
CA GLY A 129 13.52 -1.22 27.60
C GLY A 129 12.09 -0.71 27.46
N ASN A 130 11.18 -1.66 27.18
CA ASN A 130 9.74 -1.44 27.02
C ASN A 130 9.37 -0.46 25.89
N VAL A 131 10.16 -0.45 24.81
CA VAL A 131 9.79 0.29 23.62
C VAL A 131 8.69 -0.48 22.87
N LEU A 132 7.52 0.10 22.78
CA LEU A 132 6.34 -0.56 22.22
C LEU A 132 6.26 -0.42 20.70
N PHE A 133 6.16 -1.55 20.00
CA PHE A 133 5.63 -1.67 18.65
C PHE A 133 4.20 -2.19 18.76
N PRO A 134 3.16 -1.35 18.53
CA PRO A 134 1.79 -1.73 18.82
C PRO A 134 1.30 -2.90 17.95
N SER A 135 0.64 -3.88 18.58
CA SER A 135 -0.04 -5.00 17.88
C SER A 135 -1.33 -4.56 17.19
N GLU A 136 -1.88 -3.40 17.59
CA GLU A 136 -3.02 -2.76 16.95
C GLU A 136 -2.62 -1.37 16.47
N GLN A 137 -2.82 -1.11 15.18
CA GLN A 137 -2.52 0.14 14.52
C GLN A 137 -3.78 0.67 13.83
N GLN A 138 -3.89 1.98 13.69
CA GLN A 138 -5.03 2.61 13.02
C GLN A 138 -4.70 2.88 11.55
N TYR A 139 -5.64 2.61 10.66
CA TYR A 139 -5.53 3.00 9.26
C TYR A 139 -5.52 4.53 9.12
N VAL A 140 -4.59 5.03 8.35
CA VAL A 140 -4.51 6.45 7.98
C VAL A 140 -4.36 6.53 6.45
N PRO A 141 -5.25 7.23 5.74
CA PRO A 141 -5.15 7.37 4.28
C PRO A 141 -3.78 7.89 3.85
N SER A 142 -3.13 7.17 2.93
CA SER A 142 -1.82 7.50 2.35
C SER A 142 -0.67 7.62 3.36
N SER A 143 -0.83 7.12 4.59
CA SER A 143 0.17 7.20 5.66
C SER A 143 0.00 6.06 6.67
N PHE A 144 0.80 6.08 7.73
CA PHE A 144 0.69 5.20 8.89
C PHE A 144 0.33 5.99 10.16
N ALA A 145 -0.24 5.33 11.16
CA ALA A 145 -0.53 5.93 12.46
C ALA A 145 0.79 6.30 13.16
N ARG A 146 1.01 7.58 13.44
CA ARG A 146 2.27 8.07 13.99
C ARG A 146 2.61 7.47 15.35
N ALA A 147 1.62 7.32 16.22
CA ALA A 147 1.80 6.72 17.54
C ALA A 147 2.29 5.25 17.48
N SER A 148 2.19 4.59 16.32
CA SER A 148 2.71 3.23 16.12
C SER A 148 4.14 3.18 15.61
N PHE A 149 4.80 4.32 15.39
CA PHE A 149 6.14 4.40 14.83
C PHE A 149 7.16 4.97 15.84
N PRO A 150 7.82 4.12 16.66
CA PRO A 150 8.71 4.58 17.70
C PRO A 150 10.00 5.17 17.12
N MET A 151 10.47 6.21 17.79
CA MET A 151 11.72 6.91 17.46
C MET A 151 12.50 7.23 18.74
N VAL A 152 13.83 7.36 18.62
CA VAL A 152 14.71 7.68 19.72
C VAL A 152 15.75 8.73 19.34
N SER A 153 16.10 9.61 20.27
CA SER A 153 17.25 10.52 20.17
C SER A 153 18.22 10.23 21.29
N LEU A 154 19.51 10.24 20.98
CA LEU A 154 20.61 10.19 21.93
C LEU A 154 21.55 11.36 21.64
N THR A 155 21.68 12.29 22.57
CA THR A 155 22.48 13.51 22.44
C THR A 155 23.09 13.93 23.79
N GLN A 156 23.95 14.91 23.78
CA GLN A 156 24.47 15.60 25.01
C GLN A 156 23.93 17.04 25.08
N GLU A 157 23.05 17.41 24.17
CA GLU A 157 22.53 18.76 23.98
C GLU A 157 21.00 18.80 24.07
N LYS A 158 20.42 19.99 24.05
CA LYS A 158 18.96 20.19 24.01
C LYS A 158 18.37 20.13 22.61
N GLU A 159 19.19 19.83 21.60
CA GLU A 159 18.75 19.52 20.26
C GLU A 159 18.61 17.99 20.09
N LEU A 160 17.38 17.53 19.85
CA LEU A 160 17.02 16.13 19.72
C LEU A 160 16.93 15.74 18.25
N TYR A 161 17.78 14.80 17.82
CA TYR A 161 17.74 14.22 16.47
C TYR A 161 17.13 12.81 16.55
N PHE A 162 15.82 12.73 16.34
CA PHE A 162 15.10 11.48 16.41
C PHE A 162 15.46 10.56 15.24
N ARG A 163 15.86 9.35 15.58
CA ARG A 163 16.09 8.24 14.66
C ARG A 163 14.96 7.24 14.75
N ASN A 164 14.47 6.82 13.59
CA ASN A 164 13.43 5.80 13.50
C ASN A 164 13.92 4.48 14.12
N LEU A 165 13.09 3.78 14.87
CA LEU A 165 13.40 2.45 15.40
C LEU A 165 12.94 1.33 14.47
N GLY A 166 11.95 1.59 13.62
CA GLY A 166 11.39 0.66 12.68
C GLY A 166 11.48 1.07 11.22
N GLY A 167 10.80 0.30 10.38
CA GLY A 167 10.49 0.57 9.00
C GLY A 167 8.99 0.44 8.73
N VAL A 168 8.58 0.58 7.49
CA VAL A 168 7.18 0.54 7.08
C VAL A 168 6.99 -0.49 5.97
N LEU A 169 5.98 -1.34 6.10
CA LEU A 169 5.47 -2.18 5.01
C LEU A 169 4.26 -1.48 4.38
N ARG A 170 4.31 -1.26 3.06
CA ARG A 170 3.21 -0.70 2.28
C ARG A 170 2.60 -1.79 1.40
N LEU A 171 1.32 -2.04 1.57
CA LEU A 171 0.51 -2.90 0.71
C LEU A 171 -0.32 -2.02 -0.22
N LYS A 172 -0.26 -2.31 -1.51
CA LYS A 172 -1.02 -1.61 -2.55
C LYS A 172 -2.15 -2.50 -3.01
N VAL A 173 -3.38 -2.14 -2.64
CA VAL A 173 -4.57 -2.97 -2.83
C VAL A 173 -5.58 -2.23 -3.69
N ARG A 174 -6.15 -2.92 -4.67
CA ARG A 174 -7.35 -2.48 -5.37
C ARG A 174 -8.36 -3.62 -5.38
N GLY A 175 -9.54 -3.38 -5.89
CA GLY A 175 -10.58 -4.40 -6.03
C GLY A 175 -11.90 -3.93 -5.46
N SER A 176 -12.67 -4.85 -4.94
CA SER A 176 -13.98 -4.56 -4.35
C SER A 176 -14.04 -5.03 -2.91
N GLY A 177 -14.99 -4.48 -2.16
CA GLY A 177 -15.25 -4.81 -0.76
C GLY A 177 -14.93 -3.67 0.18
N VAL A 178 -15.34 -3.83 1.42
CA VAL A 178 -15.21 -2.84 2.48
C VAL A 178 -14.39 -3.46 3.61
N VAL A 179 -13.12 -3.06 3.70
CA VAL A 179 -12.14 -3.61 4.65
C VAL A 179 -12.31 -2.93 6.00
N GLU A 180 -12.54 -3.71 7.04
CA GLU A 180 -12.61 -3.24 8.43
C GLU A 180 -11.32 -3.51 9.22
N LYS A 181 -10.54 -4.54 8.81
CA LYS A 181 -9.27 -4.85 9.45
C LYS A 181 -8.32 -5.58 8.50
N VAL A 182 -7.03 -5.32 8.63
CA VAL A 182 -5.99 -6.05 7.92
C VAL A 182 -5.01 -6.64 8.94
N ILE A 183 -4.82 -7.96 8.93
CA ILE A 183 -3.92 -8.67 9.84
C ILE A 183 -2.67 -9.08 9.07
N LEU A 184 -1.50 -8.75 9.61
CA LEU A 184 -0.19 -9.15 9.09
C LEU A 184 0.46 -10.15 10.02
N GLU A 185 0.96 -11.27 9.47
CA GLU A 185 1.66 -12.33 10.22
C GLU A 185 2.86 -12.81 9.43
N GLY A 186 4.01 -12.97 10.09
CA GLY A 186 5.17 -13.62 9.50
C GLY A 186 4.92 -15.12 9.33
N ASN A 187 5.42 -15.71 8.23
CA ASN A 187 5.17 -17.14 7.95
C ASN A 187 5.93 -18.11 8.87
N GLU A 188 6.95 -17.63 9.57
CA GLU A 188 7.76 -18.42 10.54
C GLU A 188 7.58 -17.89 11.97
N GLY A 189 6.59 -17.02 12.20
CA GLY A 189 6.30 -16.48 13.52
C GLY A 189 7.30 -15.40 13.95
N GLU A 190 7.82 -14.64 12.99
CA GLU A 190 8.69 -13.48 13.24
C GLU A 190 8.00 -12.50 14.17
N LEU A 191 8.69 -12.09 15.24
CA LEU A 191 8.16 -11.17 16.24
C LEU A 191 8.11 -9.75 15.66
N ILE A 192 6.90 -9.19 15.53
CA ILE A 192 6.67 -7.92 14.84
C ILE A 192 5.90 -6.88 15.65
N SER A 193 5.37 -7.25 16.81
CA SER A 193 4.67 -6.34 17.72
C SER A 193 4.87 -6.72 19.18
N GLY A 194 4.72 -5.77 20.08
CA GLY A 194 5.00 -5.93 21.51
C GLY A 194 6.15 -5.05 21.97
N ASN A 195 6.70 -5.36 23.13
CA ASN A 195 7.83 -4.63 23.66
C ASN A 195 9.14 -5.04 22.97
N ALA A 196 10.06 -4.09 22.93
CA ALA A 196 11.41 -4.27 22.41
C ALA A 196 12.41 -3.61 23.33
N THR A 197 13.62 -4.18 23.34
CA THR A 197 14.79 -3.62 23.96
C THR A 197 15.66 -2.96 22.89
N VAL A 198 16.03 -1.68 23.11
CA VAL A 198 16.83 -0.88 22.18
C VAL A 198 18.19 -0.58 22.79
N THR A 199 19.26 -0.98 22.09
CA THR A 199 20.63 -0.64 22.46
C THR A 199 21.04 0.64 21.75
N LEU A 200 21.51 1.62 22.52
CA LEU A 200 21.90 2.94 22.07
C LEU A 200 23.41 3.14 22.28
N ARG A 201 24.09 3.63 21.25
CA ARG A 201 25.51 4.06 21.31
C ARG A 201 25.65 5.35 20.51
N GLN A 202 26.44 6.29 21.06
CA GLN A 202 26.71 7.54 20.36
C GLN A 202 27.31 7.28 18.97
N GLY A 203 26.79 7.98 17.97
CA GLY A 203 27.30 7.90 16.59
C GLY A 203 26.86 6.65 15.79
N THR A 204 26.18 5.68 16.40
CA THR A 204 25.69 4.47 15.71
C THR A 204 24.16 4.44 15.60
N PRO A 205 23.59 3.78 14.57
CA PRO A 205 22.17 3.53 14.54
C PRO A 205 21.69 2.71 15.75
N PRO A 206 20.46 2.97 16.27
CA PRO A 206 19.90 2.17 17.35
C PRO A 206 19.70 0.71 16.89
N ALA A 207 20.02 -0.24 17.77
CA ALA A 207 19.76 -1.67 17.54
C ALA A 207 18.52 -2.09 18.31
N VAL A 208 17.54 -2.68 17.63
CA VAL A 208 16.25 -3.09 18.16
C VAL A 208 16.18 -4.61 18.23
N VAL A 209 15.76 -5.15 19.37
CA VAL A 209 15.51 -6.57 19.57
C VAL A 209 14.15 -6.70 20.23
N MET A 210 13.24 -7.46 19.61
CA MET A 210 11.93 -7.74 20.18
C MET A 210 12.06 -8.65 21.39
N ASP A 211 11.27 -8.38 22.44
CA ASP A 211 11.28 -9.20 23.65
C ASP A 211 10.67 -10.59 23.39
N ALA A 212 11.00 -11.56 24.21
CA ALA A 212 10.63 -12.96 23.98
C ALA A 212 9.11 -13.23 24.05
N ASP A 213 8.36 -12.35 24.69
CA ASP A 213 6.89 -12.36 24.82
C ASP A 213 6.18 -11.52 23.77
N ALA A 214 6.93 -10.96 22.81
CA ALA A 214 6.37 -10.22 21.70
C ALA A 214 5.53 -11.11 20.77
N SER A 215 4.66 -10.50 19.97
CA SER A 215 3.73 -11.19 19.06
C SER A 215 4.23 -11.20 17.62
N GLY A 216 3.90 -12.27 16.88
CA GLY A 216 4.11 -12.40 15.44
C GLY A 216 3.00 -11.77 14.58
N SER A 217 2.07 -11.03 15.17
CA SER A 217 0.91 -10.48 14.46
C SER A 217 0.72 -8.99 14.71
N ILE A 218 0.25 -8.25 13.68
CA ILE A 218 -0.23 -6.86 13.77
C ILE A 218 -1.59 -6.77 13.11
N SER A 219 -2.54 -6.09 13.76
CA SER A 219 -3.85 -5.72 13.23
C SER A 219 -3.87 -4.23 12.86
N LEU A 220 -4.19 -3.91 11.62
CA LEU A 220 -4.47 -2.55 11.17
C LEU A 220 -5.99 -2.35 11.12
N ILE A 221 -6.51 -1.54 12.01
CA ILE A 221 -7.94 -1.28 12.16
C ILE A 221 -8.38 -0.15 11.22
N CYS A 222 -9.42 -0.39 10.45
CA CYS A 222 -10.03 0.58 9.55
C CYS A 222 -11.34 1.10 10.16
N ASP A 223 -11.27 2.22 10.86
CA ASP A 223 -12.43 2.89 11.44
C ASP A 223 -12.50 4.36 10.97
N PRO A 224 -13.47 4.72 10.11
CA PRO A 224 -14.48 3.84 9.47
C PRO A 224 -13.88 2.82 8.49
N PRO A 225 -14.60 1.72 8.18
CA PRO A 225 -14.16 0.74 7.19
C PRO A 225 -13.83 1.35 5.83
N VAL A 226 -12.83 0.80 5.16
CA VAL A 226 -12.23 1.35 3.94
C VAL A 226 -12.77 0.64 2.71
N GLY A 227 -13.50 1.35 1.85
CA GLY A 227 -13.96 0.85 0.56
C GLY A 227 -12.79 0.69 -0.43
N LEU A 228 -12.67 -0.50 -1.02
CA LEU A 228 -11.75 -0.72 -2.13
C LEU A 228 -12.38 -0.29 -3.44
N MET A 229 -11.55 0.13 -4.39
CA MET A 229 -11.96 0.56 -5.73
C MET A 229 -11.25 -0.29 -6.78
N GLU A 230 -11.96 -0.65 -7.85
CA GLU A 230 -11.40 -1.49 -8.91
C GLU A 230 -10.32 -0.77 -9.73
N GLU A 231 -10.49 0.54 -9.93
CA GLU A 231 -9.60 1.35 -10.76
C GLU A 231 -8.52 2.09 -9.95
N GLU A 232 -8.74 2.31 -8.66
CA GLU A 232 -7.83 3.04 -7.80
C GLU A 232 -7.15 2.13 -6.77
N THR A 233 -5.94 2.49 -6.39
CA THR A 233 -5.18 1.75 -5.39
C THR A 233 -5.37 2.37 -4.02
N VAL A 234 -5.77 1.56 -3.05
CA VAL A 234 -5.76 1.90 -1.63
C VAL A 234 -4.49 1.35 -1.01
N ASP A 235 -3.79 2.19 -0.27
CA ASP A 235 -2.55 1.83 0.40
C ASP A 235 -2.78 1.56 1.88
N PHE A 236 -2.30 0.41 2.36
CA PHE A 236 -2.29 0.04 3.78
C PHE A 236 -0.85 0.01 4.27
N TYR A 237 -0.58 0.72 5.37
CA TYR A 237 0.76 0.89 5.92
C TYR A 237 0.87 0.26 7.30
N PHE A 238 1.87 -0.60 7.49
CA PHE A 238 2.21 -1.20 8.78
C PHE A 238 3.54 -0.65 9.26
N SER A 239 3.57 -0.19 10.48
CA SER A 239 4.79 0.18 11.21
C SER A 239 5.37 -1.07 11.86
N LEU A 240 6.63 -1.41 11.57
CA LEU A 240 7.25 -2.66 11.96
C LEU A 240 8.64 -2.44 12.59
N PRO A 241 9.07 -3.27 13.55
CA PRO A 241 10.50 -3.36 13.86
C PRO A 241 11.29 -3.81 12.61
N PRO A 242 12.61 -3.63 12.57
CA PRO A 242 13.43 -4.26 11.55
C PRO A 242 13.24 -5.78 11.60
N VAL A 243 12.78 -6.37 10.50
CA VAL A 243 12.44 -7.80 10.44
C VAL A 243 12.81 -8.39 9.07
N ASP A 244 13.25 -9.65 9.06
CA ASP A 244 13.50 -10.43 7.85
C ASP A 244 12.46 -11.55 7.77
N PHE A 245 11.46 -11.39 6.93
CA PHE A 245 10.48 -12.42 6.61
C PHE A 245 11.10 -13.40 5.60
N ALA A 246 11.98 -14.28 6.06
CA ALA A 246 12.77 -15.18 5.19
C ALA A 246 11.87 -16.07 4.31
N SER A 247 10.77 -16.57 4.86
CA SER A 247 9.74 -17.36 4.16
C SER A 247 8.49 -16.55 3.78
N GLY A 248 8.61 -15.21 3.76
CA GLY A 248 7.53 -14.29 3.45
C GLY A 248 6.55 -14.09 4.61
N PHE A 249 5.37 -13.57 4.29
CA PHE A 249 4.33 -13.25 5.26
C PHE A 249 2.93 -13.50 4.70
N THR A 250 1.97 -13.57 5.58
CA THR A 250 0.55 -13.71 5.30
C THR A 250 -0.18 -12.43 5.69
N VAL A 251 -1.14 -12.01 4.86
CA VAL A 251 -2.04 -10.88 5.14
C VAL A 251 -3.48 -11.36 5.03
N THR A 252 -4.27 -11.14 6.08
CA THR A 252 -5.70 -11.43 6.10
C THR A 252 -6.48 -10.13 6.09
N PHE A 253 -7.36 -9.97 5.11
CA PHE A 253 -8.28 -8.85 5.02
C PHE A 253 -9.64 -9.29 5.57
N GLU A 254 -10.05 -8.74 6.69
CA GLU A 254 -11.41 -8.86 7.22
C GLU A 254 -12.27 -7.75 6.62
N CYS A 255 -13.39 -8.14 6.03
CA CYS A 255 -14.31 -7.25 5.32
C CYS A 255 -15.70 -7.34 5.92
N VAL A 256 -16.43 -6.23 5.96
CA VAL A 256 -17.81 -6.18 6.48
C VAL A 256 -18.84 -6.85 5.57
N ASP A 257 -18.48 -7.05 4.29
CA ASP A 257 -19.40 -7.49 3.22
C ASP A 257 -19.11 -8.90 2.70
N ARG A 258 -18.09 -9.59 3.22
CA ARG A 258 -17.69 -10.94 2.78
C ARG A 258 -16.83 -11.67 3.81
N GLU A 259 -16.58 -12.96 3.56
CA GLU A 259 -15.61 -13.74 4.31
C GLU A 259 -14.19 -13.17 4.19
N PRO A 260 -13.33 -13.37 5.19
CA PRO A 260 -11.96 -12.90 5.16
C PRO A 260 -11.16 -13.41 3.96
N VAL A 261 -10.38 -12.53 3.34
CA VAL A 261 -9.53 -12.88 2.20
C VAL A 261 -8.08 -12.95 2.63
N VAL A 262 -7.45 -14.11 2.41
CA VAL A 262 -6.05 -14.36 2.78
C VAL A 262 -5.15 -14.25 1.56
N LYS A 263 -4.08 -13.46 1.68
CA LYS A 263 -3.00 -13.34 0.69
C LYS A 263 -1.68 -13.72 1.34
N ARG A 264 -0.90 -14.56 0.67
CA ARG A 264 0.37 -15.06 1.18
C ARG A 264 1.49 -14.85 0.18
N THR A 265 2.63 -14.35 0.63
CA THR A 265 3.89 -14.41 -0.12
C THR A 265 4.84 -15.40 0.54
N ILE A 266 5.57 -16.17 -0.26
CA ILE A 266 6.60 -17.10 0.20
C ILE A 266 8.01 -16.58 -0.14
N LYS A 267 8.11 -15.44 -0.80
CA LYS A 267 9.39 -14.79 -1.12
C LYS A 267 9.91 -14.07 0.11
N SER A 268 11.22 -14.10 0.29
CA SER A 268 11.88 -13.32 1.33
C SER A 268 11.60 -11.82 1.13
N ASN A 269 11.24 -11.16 2.23
CA ASN A 269 10.97 -9.73 2.28
C ASN A 269 11.60 -9.17 3.55
N LYS A 270 12.38 -8.10 3.43
CA LYS A 270 13.09 -7.50 4.55
C LYS A 270 12.64 -6.07 4.79
N VAL A 271 12.13 -5.80 5.97
CA VAL A 271 11.85 -4.45 6.44
C VAL A 271 13.05 -3.93 7.21
N ASN A 272 13.73 -2.93 6.67
CA ASN A 272 14.85 -2.28 7.31
C ASN A 272 14.39 -1.01 8.03
N ARG A 273 15.17 -0.59 9.04
CA ARG A 273 15.00 0.69 9.73
C ARG A 273 15.00 1.86 8.71
N SER A 274 14.10 2.80 8.88
CA SER A 274 13.95 4.00 8.04
C SER A 274 13.69 3.73 6.55
N VAL A 275 13.14 2.55 6.21
CA VAL A 275 12.80 2.17 4.83
C VAL A 275 11.32 1.87 4.72
N VAL A 276 10.72 2.27 3.59
CA VAL A 276 9.37 1.84 3.20
C VAL A 276 9.50 0.69 2.21
N LEU A 277 9.22 -0.54 2.66
CA LEU A 277 9.09 -1.70 1.79
C LEU A 277 7.72 -1.67 1.10
N SER A 278 7.70 -1.38 -0.19
CA SER A 278 6.47 -1.32 -0.97
C SER A 278 6.26 -2.62 -1.73
N MET A 279 5.15 -3.31 -1.43
CA MET A 279 4.79 -4.52 -2.15
C MET A 279 4.23 -4.20 -3.54
N PRO A 280 4.36 -5.11 -4.52
CA PRO A 280 3.65 -5.02 -5.78
C PRO A 280 2.15 -4.86 -5.54
N LYS A 281 1.48 -4.13 -6.43
CA LYS A 281 0.03 -3.97 -6.38
C LYS A 281 -0.65 -5.32 -6.61
N PHE A 282 -1.68 -5.62 -5.82
CA PHE A 282 -2.50 -6.82 -5.97
C PHE A 282 -4.00 -6.50 -5.86
N VAL A 283 -4.81 -7.47 -6.29
CA VAL A 283 -6.27 -7.33 -6.32
C VAL A 283 -6.90 -8.19 -5.22
N LEU A 284 -7.83 -7.61 -4.48
CA LEU A 284 -8.55 -8.28 -3.39
C LEU A 284 -9.89 -8.89 -3.84
N SER A 285 -10.26 -8.83 -5.08
CA SER A 285 -11.60 -9.18 -5.57
C SER A 285 -11.72 -10.58 -6.17
N TYR A 286 -10.96 -11.55 -5.73
CA TYR A 286 -11.15 -12.92 -6.22
C TYR A 286 -12.16 -13.71 -5.37
N VAL A 287 -13.36 -13.13 -5.18
CA VAL A 287 -14.53 -13.93 -4.79
C VAL A 287 -15.07 -14.53 -6.07
N PRO A 288 -15.12 -15.86 -6.18
CA PRO A 288 -15.77 -16.49 -7.32
C PRO A 288 -17.19 -15.95 -7.46
N ALA A 289 -17.59 -15.62 -8.69
CA ALA A 289 -18.95 -15.17 -8.96
C ALA A 289 -19.96 -16.27 -8.59
N PRO A 290 -21.20 -15.90 -8.27
CA PRO A 290 -22.29 -16.88 -8.27
C PRO A 290 -22.34 -17.62 -9.61
N VAL A 291 -22.62 -18.90 -9.50
CA VAL A 291 -22.80 -19.79 -10.65
C VAL A 291 -24.19 -19.56 -11.23
N VAL A 292 -24.28 -19.29 -12.52
CA VAL A 292 -25.56 -19.16 -13.25
C VAL A 292 -25.65 -20.29 -14.27
N ASP A 293 -26.63 -21.17 -14.08
CA ASP A 293 -27.03 -22.17 -15.06
C ASP A 293 -27.93 -21.51 -16.11
N LEU A 294 -27.43 -21.41 -17.33
CA LEU A 294 -28.19 -20.86 -18.48
C LEU A 294 -28.94 -21.95 -19.28
N GLY A 295 -28.83 -23.24 -18.88
CA GLY A 295 -29.32 -24.37 -19.67
C GLY A 295 -28.42 -24.71 -20.85
N LEU A 296 -27.12 -24.35 -20.74
CA LEU A 296 -26.05 -24.65 -21.70
C LEU A 296 -25.23 -25.84 -21.20
N SER A 297 -24.22 -26.25 -21.98
CA SER A 297 -23.32 -27.35 -21.62
C SER A 297 -22.52 -27.09 -20.35
N VAL A 298 -22.23 -25.83 -20.04
CA VAL A 298 -21.54 -25.36 -18.83
C VAL A 298 -22.30 -24.25 -18.14
N LYS A 299 -22.00 -24.05 -16.85
CA LYS A 299 -22.53 -22.93 -16.07
C LYS A 299 -21.59 -21.73 -16.18
N TRP A 300 -22.15 -20.53 -16.21
CA TRP A 300 -21.40 -19.29 -16.38
C TRP A 300 -21.28 -18.51 -15.07
N ALA A 301 -20.18 -17.78 -14.93
CA ALA A 301 -20.02 -16.84 -13.84
C ALA A 301 -20.95 -15.63 -14.00
N ALA A 302 -21.52 -15.13 -12.89
CA ALA A 302 -22.38 -13.94 -12.91
C ALA A 302 -21.60 -12.67 -13.29
N TRP A 303 -20.28 -12.63 -13.08
CA TRP A 303 -19.39 -11.51 -13.43
C TRP A 303 -18.00 -11.97 -13.84
N ASN A 304 -17.12 -11.04 -14.27
CA ASN A 304 -15.78 -11.29 -14.78
C ASN A 304 -14.77 -11.54 -13.64
N VAL A 305 -13.64 -12.18 -13.94
CA VAL A 305 -12.50 -12.24 -13.02
C VAL A 305 -12.08 -10.82 -12.63
N GLY A 306 -11.97 -10.56 -11.33
CA GLY A 306 -11.62 -9.23 -10.79
C GLY A 306 -12.81 -8.31 -10.55
N ALA A 307 -14.03 -8.67 -10.99
CA ALA A 307 -15.26 -7.96 -10.63
C ALA A 307 -15.91 -8.57 -9.38
N SER A 308 -16.84 -7.84 -8.77
CA SER A 308 -17.66 -8.26 -7.62
C SER A 308 -19.15 -8.16 -7.87
N ARG A 309 -19.54 -7.72 -9.07
CA ARG A 309 -20.93 -7.45 -9.49
C ARG A 309 -21.06 -7.58 -11.01
N PRO A 310 -22.29 -7.81 -11.53
CA PRO A 310 -22.51 -8.10 -12.95
C PRO A 310 -22.02 -7.04 -13.92
N GLU A 311 -22.15 -5.75 -13.56
CA GLU A 311 -21.73 -4.61 -14.37
C GLU A 311 -20.24 -4.26 -14.23
N GLY A 312 -19.51 -4.90 -13.31
CA GLY A 312 -18.06 -4.72 -13.15
C GLY A 312 -17.29 -5.24 -14.35
N TYR A 313 -16.37 -4.43 -14.86
CA TYR A 313 -15.53 -4.81 -16.00
C TYR A 313 -14.53 -5.93 -15.64
N GLY A 314 -14.13 -6.00 -14.38
CA GLY A 314 -13.10 -6.91 -13.90
C GLY A 314 -11.69 -6.49 -14.31
N ASP A 315 -10.76 -7.42 -14.17
CA ASP A 315 -9.38 -7.23 -14.56
C ASP A 315 -9.16 -7.64 -16.02
N TYR A 316 -8.11 -7.04 -16.60
CA TYR A 316 -7.69 -7.32 -17.97
C TYR A 316 -6.41 -8.16 -17.94
N PHE A 317 -6.34 -9.17 -18.79
CA PHE A 317 -5.22 -10.08 -18.85
C PHE A 317 -4.77 -10.26 -20.31
N ALA A 318 -3.47 -10.37 -20.53
CA ALA A 318 -3.00 -10.91 -21.78
C ALA A 318 -3.22 -12.44 -21.79
N TRP A 319 -3.45 -13.02 -22.94
CA TRP A 319 -3.81 -14.42 -23.04
C TRP A 319 -2.70 -15.36 -22.52
N GLY A 320 -3.02 -16.22 -21.57
CA GLY A 320 -2.07 -17.08 -20.87
C GLY A 320 -1.33 -16.43 -19.72
N GLU A 321 -1.54 -15.14 -19.44
CA GLU A 321 -1.01 -14.48 -18.25
C GLU A 321 -2.07 -14.40 -17.17
N THR A 322 -1.66 -14.54 -15.92
CA THR A 322 -2.59 -14.58 -14.77
C THR A 322 -2.54 -13.33 -13.89
N GLU A 323 -1.66 -12.38 -14.20
CA GLU A 323 -1.59 -11.08 -13.50
C GLU A 323 -1.95 -9.92 -14.43
N PRO A 324 -2.75 -8.95 -13.96
CA PRO A 324 -3.10 -7.76 -14.74
C PRO A 324 -1.91 -6.81 -14.85
N LYS A 325 -1.86 -6.03 -15.94
CA LYS A 325 -0.80 -5.08 -16.23
C LYS A 325 -1.34 -3.66 -16.40
N THR A 326 -0.45 -2.68 -16.34
CA THR A 326 -0.73 -1.27 -16.66
C THR A 326 -0.50 -0.93 -18.13
N SER A 327 0.10 -1.85 -18.90
CA SER A 327 0.37 -1.71 -20.34
C SER A 327 0.41 -3.08 -21.01
N TYR A 328 -0.15 -3.19 -22.21
CA TYR A 328 -0.34 -4.44 -22.95
C TYR A 328 0.30 -4.33 -24.34
N SER A 329 1.52 -4.82 -24.45
CA SER A 329 2.32 -4.75 -25.68
C SER A 329 3.06 -6.04 -25.94
N LYS A 330 3.41 -6.28 -27.19
CA LYS A 330 4.24 -7.43 -27.57
C LYS A 330 5.56 -7.50 -26.77
N GLY A 331 6.15 -6.34 -26.48
CA GLY A 331 7.44 -6.25 -25.79
C GLY A 331 7.43 -6.62 -24.30
N ASN A 332 6.26 -6.56 -23.63
CA ASN A 332 6.11 -6.95 -22.23
C ASN A 332 5.21 -8.17 -22.03
N TYR A 333 4.89 -8.87 -23.10
CA TYR A 333 4.14 -10.13 -23.04
C TYR A 333 5.06 -11.28 -22.63
N GLU A 334 4.74 -11.96 -21.52
CA GLU A 334 5.62 -12.99 -20.92
C GLU A 334 5.92 -14.17 -21.85
N HIS A 335 4.97 -14.50 -22.73
CA HIS A 335 5.07 -15.61 -23.65
C HIS A 335 5.59 -15.21 -25.03
N TYR A 336 6.22 -14.03 -25.15
CA TYR A 336 6.93 -13.61 -26.36
C TYR A 336 8.44 -13.80 -26.21
N VAL A 337 9.03 -14.63 -27.07
CA VAL A 337 10.46 -14.92 -27.09
C VAL A 337 11.16 -13.93 -28.01
N SER A 338 11.64 -12.82 -27.48
CA SER A 338 12.25 -11.72 -28.25
C SER A 338 13.44 -12.17 -29.10
N ALA A 339 14.25 -13.14 -28.65
CA ALA A 339 15.41 -13.62 -29.33
C ALA A 339 15.08 -14.36 -30.67
N SER A 340 13.92 -15.01 -30.74
CA SER A 340 13.45 -15.69 -31.96
C SER A 340 12.36 -14.92 -32.70
N GLY A 341 11.79 -13.89 -32.08
CA GLY A 341 10.64 -13.17 -32.63
C GLY A 341 9.35 -13.98 -32.64
N THR A 342 9.25 -15.04 -31.81
CA THR A 342 8.14 -16.00 -31.80
C THR A 342 7.39 -15.99 -30.49
N TYR A 343 6.21 -16.56 -30.46
CA TYR A 343 5.43 -16.78 -29.24
C TYR A 343 5.65 -18.20 -28.71
N ALA A 344 5.72 -18.32 -27.38
CA ALA A 344 5.75 -19.62 -26.72
C ALA A 344 4.48 -20.41 -27.03
N ASP A 345 4.64 -21.71 -27.27
CA ASP A 345 3.52 -22.64 -27.41
C ASP A 345 2.97 -22.98 -26.01
N LEU A 346 1.74 -22.56 -25.72
CA LEU A 346 1.02 -22.86 -24.48
C LEU A 346 -0.01 -23.99 -24.67
N GLY A 347 -0.03 -24.63 -25.85
CA GLY A 347 -1.03 -25.60 -26.28
C GLY A 347 -2.23 -24.95 -27.00
N GLY A 348 -3.05 -25.78 -27.60
CA GLY A 348 -4.21 -25.36 -28.40
C GLY A 348 -5.36 -24.85 -27.53
N ASN A 349 -5.38 -25.18 -26.22
CA ASN A 349 -6.39 -24.81 -25.25
C ASN A 349 -5.74 -24.73 -23.86
N ILE A 350 -5.87 -23.57 -23.21
CA ILE A 350 -5.31 -23.33 -21.87
C ILE A 350 -6.32 -23.52 -20.73
N SER A 351 -7.57 -23.89 -21.02
CA SER A 351 -8.63 -24.08 -20.01
C SER A 351 -8.21 -25.07 -18.93
N GLY A 352 -8.28 -24.67 -17.66
CA GLY A 352 -7.90 -25.51 -16.52
C GLY A 352 -6.40 -25.67 -16.29
N THR A 353 -5.53 -25.02 -17.08
CA THR A 353 -4.06 -25.08 -16.94
C THR A 353 -3.52 -23.96 -16.03
N GLU A 354 -2.22 -23.95 -15.79
CA GLU A 354 -1.52 -22.85 -15.09
C GLU A 354 -1.56 -21.49 -15.82
N TYR A 355 -1.92 -21.51 -17.12
CA TYR A 355 -2.09 -20.33 -17.96
C TYR A 355 -3.53 -19.79 -17.95
N ASP A 356 -4.45 -20.48 -17.28
CA ASP A 356 -5.84 -20.10 -17.16
C ASP A 356 -6.07 -19.23 -15.92
N VAL A 357 -6.27 -17.95 -16.15
CA VAL A 357 -6.45 -16.99 -15.04
C VAL A 357 -7.66 -17.30 -14.17
N ALA A 358 -8.76 -17.85 -14.69
CA ALA A 358 -9.93 -18.21 -13.92
C ALA A 358 -9.62 -19.38 -12.97
N SER A 359 -8.92 -20.41 -13.47
CA SER A 359 -8.49 -21.54 -12.66
C SER A 359 -7.48 -21.13 -11.57
N VAL A 360 -6.52 -20.26 -11.92
CA VAL A 360 -5.47 -19.81 -10.99
C VAL A 360 -6.05 -18.89 -9.90
N LYS A 361 -6.98 -17.99 -10.27
CA LYS A 361 -7.51 -16.99 -9.33
C LYS A 361 -8.71 -17.47 -8.51
N TRP A 362 -9.58 -18.32 -9.08
CA TRP A 362 -10.81 -18.76 -8.40
C TRP A 362 -10.77 -20.22 -7.95
N GLY A 363 -9.99 -21.08 -8.60
CA GLY A 363 -9.94 -22.50 -8.25
C GLY A 363 -11.29 -23.22 -8.41
N ASP A 364 -11.52 -24.28 -7.62
CA ASP A 364 -12.82 -24.97 -7.47
C ASP A 364 -13.52 -25.33 -8.79
N GLY A 365 -12.77 -25.68 -9.83
CA GLY A 365 -13.31 -26.06 -11.12
C GLY A 365 -13.76 -24.88 -12.01
N TRP A 366 -13.51 -23.62 -11.59
CA TRP A 366 -13.62 -22.47 -12.48
C TRP A 366 -12.51 -22.47 -13.50
N ARG A 367 -12.84 -22.14 -14.74
CA ARG A 367 -11.93 -22.10 -15.87
C ARG A 367 -12.35 -21.08 -16.93
N MET A 368 -11.42 -20.72 -17.82
CA MET A 368 -11.75 -19.97 -19.02
C MET A 368 -12.63 -20.82 -19.95
N PRO A 369 -13.64 -20.22 -20.61
CA PRO A 369 -14.45 -20.93 -21.59
C PRO A 369 -13.64 -21.27 -22.84
N THR A 370 -13.94 -22.41 -23.45
CA THR A 370 -13.44 -22.77 -24.77
C THR A 370 -14.17 -21.98 -25.87
N LEU A 371 -13.65 -22.05 -27.09
CA LEU A 371 -14.34 -21.44 -28.25
C LEU A 371 -15.74 -22.02 -28.45
N GLU A 372 -15.88 -23.34 -28.32
CA GLU A 372 -17.15 -24.06 -28.51
C GLU A 372 -18.18 -23.61 -27.47
N GLU A 373 -17.81 -23.44 -26.22
CA GLU A 373 -18.68 -22.95 -25.15
C GLU A 373 -19.09 -21.49 -25.37
N MET A 374 -18.17 -20.65 -25.89
CA MET A 374 -18.51 -19.28 -26.29
C MET A 374 -19.47 -19.24 -27.50
N GLN A 375 -19.30 -20.15 -28.44
CA GLN A 375 -20.22 -20.31 -29.60
C GLN A 375 -21.60 -20.73 -29.11
N GLU A 376 -21.66 -21.72 -28.21
CA GLU A 376 -22.93 -22.16 -27.61
C GLU A 376 -23.65 -21.01 -26.91
N LEU A 377 -22.92 -20.21 -26.11
CA LEU A 377 -23.48 -19.00 -25.47
C LEU A 377 -24.01 -18.01 -26.51
N ALA A 378 -23.25 -17.75 -27.57
CA ALA A 378 -23.63 -16.81 -28.62
C ALA A 378 -24.86 -17.26 -29.41
N ASP A 379 -24.92 -18.57 -29.74
CA ASP A 379 -25.93 -19.14 -30.63
C ASP A 379 -27.24 -19.52 -29.95
N LEU A 380 -27.19 -19.96 -28.66
CA LEU A 380 -28.35 -20.47 -27.96
C LEU A 380 -29.01 -19.48 -27.01
N CYS A 381 -28.34 -18.41 -26.61
CA CYS A 381 -28.93 -17.38 -25.78
C CYS A 381 -29.65 -16.32 -26.60
N VAL A 382 -30.73 -15.77 -26.02
CA VAL A 382 -31.39 -14.56 -26.53
C VAL A 382 -30.67 -13.33 -25.95
N TRP A 383 -30.29 -12.42 -26.83
CA TRP A 383 -29.52 -11.26 -26.49
C TRP A 383 -30.36 -9.97 -26.52
N SER A 384 -30.23 -9.13 -25.47
CA SER A 384 -30.77 -7.76 -25.43
C SER A 384 -29.72 -6.77 -24.97
N VAL A 385 -29.81 -5.54 -25.50
CA VAL A 385 -28.92 -4.44 -25.04
C VAL A 385 -29.56 -3.88 -23.77
N GLU A 386 -28.74 -3.79 -22.72
CA GLU A 386 -29.17 -3.34 -21.40
C GLU A 386 -28.16 -2.33 -20.81
N THR A 387 -28.66 -1.53 -19.86
CA THR A 387 -27.85 -0.67 -19.02
C THR A 387 -28.12 -1.03 -17.57
N VAL A 388 -27.10 -1.55 -16.87
CA VAL A 388 -27.18 -1.94 -15.46
C VAL A 388 -26.29 -1.01 -14.65
N GLU A 389 -26.85 -0.34 -13.66
CA GLU A 389 -26.15 0.63 -12.80
C GLU A 389 -25.29 1.66 -13.58
N GLY A 390 -25.82 2.10 -14.75
CA GLY A 390 -25.15 3.07 -15.62
C GLY A 390 -24.09 2.49 -16.56
N VAL A 391 -23.87 1.19 -16.54
CA VAL A 391 -22.94 0.48 -17.43
C VAL A 391 -23.70 -0.14 -18.59
N ASN A 392 -23.30 0.19 -19.81
CA ASN A 392 -23.86 -0.41 -21.02
C ASN A 392 -23.31 -1.83 -21.22
N GLY A 393 -24.16 -2.74 -21.71
CA GLY A 393 -23.79 -4.11 -21.97
C GLY A 393 -24.88 -4.88 -22.67
N ASN A 394 -24.76 -6.20 -22.64
CA ASN A 394 -25.71 -7.13 -23.25
C ASN A 394 -26.17 -8.13 -22.19
N MET A 395 -27.48 -8.38 -22.14
CA MET A 395 -28.04 -9.45 -21.34
C MET A 395 -28.12 -10.71 -22.19
N ALA A 396 -27.50 -11.79 -21.74
CA ALA A 396 -27.62 -13.12 -22.35
C ALA A 396 -28.62 -13.93 -21.54
N THR A 397 -29.77 -14.26 -22.16
CA THR A 397 -30.82 -15.09 -21.55
C THR A 397 -30.77 -16.47 -22.17
N GLY A 398 -30.45 -17.46 -21.35
CA GLY A 398 -30.34 -18.86 -21.77
C GLY A 398 -31.70 -19.54 -22.03
N PRO A 399 -31.68 -20.75 -22.62
CA PRO A 399 -32.88 -21.53 -22.94
C PRO A 399 -33.76 -21.81 -21.71
N ASN A 400 -33.21 -21.86 -20.53
CA ASN A 400 -33.94 -22.08 -19.26
C ASN A 400 -34.52 -20.80 -18.64
N GLY A 401 -34.33 -19.64 -19.26
CA GLY A 401 -34.81 -18.33 -18.80
C GLY A 401 -33.92 -17.60 -17.81
N ASN A 402 -32.85 -18.20 -17.34
CA ASN A 402 -31.83 -17.50 -16.50
C ASN A 402 -30.95 -16.59 -17.38
N SER A 403 -30.42 -15.53 -16.79
CA SER A 403 -29.66 -14.53 -17.54
C SER A 403 -28.35 -14.14 -16.84
N ILE A 404 -27.38 -13.72 -17.66
CA ILE A 404 -26.16 -13.03 -17.18
C ILE A 404 -26.00 -11.71 -17.93
N PHE A 405 -25.52 -10.69 -17.24
CA PHE A 405 -25.15 -9.42 -17.84
C PHE A 405 -23.68 -9.44 -18.28
N ILE A 406 -23.42 -9.05 -19.51
CA ILE A 406 -22.09 -8.96 -20.12
C ILE A 406 -21.80 -7.49 -20.40
N PRO A 407 -20.97 -6.80 -19.57
CA PRO A 407 -20.68 -5.38 -19.75
C PRO A 407 -19.81 -5.13 -21.00
N ASN A 408 -19.94 -3.94 -21.58
CA ASN A 408 -19.09 -3.50 -22.69
C ASN A 408 -17.72 -3.06 -22.18
N THR A 409 -16.82 -4.00 -22.07
CA THR A 409 -15.53 -3.83 -21.38
C THR A 409 -14.48 -3.08 -22.19
N GLY A 410 -14.59 -3.04 -23.55
CA GLY A 410 -13.48 -2.64 -24.39
C GLY A 410 -12.25 -3.55 -24.21
N TYR A 411 -11.07 -3.05 -24.56
CA TYR A 411 -9.79 -3.75 -24.44
C TYR A 411 -8.63 -2.79 -24.21
N TRP A 412 -7.48 -3.31 -23.75
CA TRP A 412 -6.25 -2.56 -23.61
C TRP A 412 -5.23 -2.94 -24.70
N GLN A 413 -4.62 -1.89 -25.31
CA GLN A 413 -3.46 -2.01 -26.20
C GLN A 413 -2.45 -0.93 -25.83
N GLY A 414 -1.21 -1.29 -25.56
CA GLY A 414 -0.27 -0.39 -24.93
C GLY A 414 -0.79 0.10 -23.59
N SER A 415 -0.67 1.38 -23.32
CA SER A 415 -1.18 2.04 -22.11
C SER A 415 -2.56 2.70 -22.32
N SER A 416 -3.25 2.37 -23.40
CA SER A 416 -4.55 2.95 -23.75
C SER A 416 -5.66 1.89 -23.71
N LYS A 417 -6.82 2.30 -23.18
CA LYS A 417 -8.04 1.50 -23.20
C LYS A 417 -8.93 1.95 -24.37
N TYR A 418 -9.40 1.01 -25.15
CA TYR A 418 -10.25 1.24 -26.29
C TYR A 418 -11.60 0.58 -26.06
N PHE A 419 -12.69 1.32 -26.34
CA PHE A 419 -14.06 0.83 -26.22
C PHE A 419 -14.70 0.50 -27.57
N ASP A 420 -14.06 0.94 -28.68
CA ASP A 420 -14.42 0.59 -30.04
C ASP A 420 -13.25 0.77 -31.00
N ASN A 421 -13.45 0.45 -32.32
CA ASN A 421 -12.43 0.65 -33.34
C ASN A 421 -12.28 2.11 -33.78
N ASN A 422 -13.19 3.04 -33.41
CA ASN A 422 -13.14 4.44 -33.84
C ASN A 422 -13.89 5.45 -32.97
N ASN A 423 -14.69 5.06 -31.96
CA ASN A 423 -15.44 5.95 -31.07
C ASN A 423 -15.48 5.42 -29.64
N PHE A 424 -15.43 6.32 -28.67
CA PHE A 424 -15.37 6.04 -27.24
C PHE A 424 -16.75 5.84 -26.60
N ASP A 425 -17.72 5.25 -27.31
CA ASP A 425 -19.14 5.19 -26.89
C ASP A 425 -19.52 3.95 -26.06
N GLY A 426 -18.55 3.06 -25.78
CA GLY A 426 -18.81 1.89 -24.96
C GLY A 426 -19.65 0.81 -25.66
N SER A 427 -19.52 0.65 -26.96
CA SER A 427 -20.36 -0.24 -27.78
C SER A 427 -19.89 -1.71 -27.80
N PHE A 428 -18.74 -2.06 -27.24
CA PHE A 428 -18.15 -3.39 -27.38
C PHE A 428 -17.72 -4.04 -26.07
N GLY A 429 -18.08 -5.31 -25.90
CA GLY A 429 -17.52 -6.22 -24.93
C GLY A 429 -16.62 -7.26 -25.60
N PHE A 430 -15.37 -7.39 -25.12
CA PHE A 430 -14.42 -8.38 -25.64
C PHE A 430 -13.91 -9.25 -24.49
N PHE A 431 -13.94 -10.58 -24.68
CA PHE A 431 -13.56 -11.53 -23.64
C PHE A 431 -12.70 -12.65 -24.25
N TRP A 432 -11.66 -13.08 -23.54
CA TRP A 432 -10.82 -14.19 -23.96
C TRP A 432 -11.55 -15.54 -23.88
N SER A 433 -11.41 -16.33 -24.94
CA SER A 433 -11.54 -17.80 -24.92
C SER A 433 -10.21 -18.43 -24.46
N ALA A 434 -10.28 -19.63 -23.94
CA ALA A 434 -9.08 -20.44 -23.65
C ALA A 434 -8.44 -21.02 -24.93
N THR A 435 -9.09 -20.90 -26.09
CA THR A 435 -8.65 -21.55 -27.35
C THR A 435 -7.73 -20.64 -28.14
N ILE A 436 -6.57 -21.20 -28.56
CA ILE A 436 -5.61 -20.52 -29.43
C ILE A 436 -6.24 -20.17 -30.78
N GLY A 437 -5.89 -19.03 -31.36
CA GLY A 437 -6.29 -18.61 -32.68
C GLY A 437 -5.62 -19.39 -33.82
N PRO A 438 -6.13 -19.26 -35.06
CA PRO A 438 -5.66 -20.06 -36.21
C PRO A 438 -4.30 -19.61 -36.75
N VAL A 439 -3.79 -18.44 -36.39
CA VAL A 439 -2.58 -17.86 -36.99
C VAL A 439 -1.37 -17.98 -36.05
N LYS A 440 -0.48 -18.94 -36.33
CA LYS A 440 0.91 -19.03 -35.81
C LYS A 440 1.13 -18.78 -34.32
N ASN A 441 0.25 -19.22 -33.44
CA ASN A 441 0.35 -18.97 -32.00
C ASN A 441 0.40 -17.48 -31.58
N GLU A 442 0.11 -16.54 -32.48
CA GLU A 442 0.15 -15.09 -32.20
C GLU A 442 -1.16 -14.58 -31.63
N GLU A 443 -2.24 -15.30 -31.86
CA GLU A 443 -3.61 -14.89 -31.61
C GLU A 443 -4.36 -15.92 -30.77
N ALA A 444 -5.42 -15.48 -30.10
CA ALA A 444 -6.37 -16.33 -29.40
C ALA A 444 -7.80 -15.91 -29.72
N TYR A 445 -8.72 -16.86 -29.65
CA TYR A 445 -10.13 -16.59 -29.91
C TYR A 445 -10.74 -15.72 -28.80
N ILE A 446 -11.73 -14.92 -29.19
CA ILE A 446 -12.50 -14.04 -28.33
C ILE A 446 -14.00 -14.16 -28.64
N ILE A 447 -14.84 -13.83 -27.66
CA ILE A 447 -16.20 -13.40 -27.91
C ILE A 447 -16.23 -11.88 -28.05
N ASN A 448 -16.94 -11.39 -29.06
CA ASN A 448 -17.22 -9.98 -29.26
C ASN A 448 -18.73 -9.75 -29.14
N CYS A 449 -19.13 -8.95 -28.15
CA CYS A 449 -20.50 -8.51 -27.97
C CYS A 449 -20.62 -7.06 -28.48
N GLU A 450 -21.30 -6.83 -29.57
CA GLU A 450 -21.46 -5.52 -30.21
C GLU A 450 -22.90 -5.03 -30.11
N VAL A 451 -23.10 -3.82 -29.57
CA VAL A 451 -24.43 -3.21 -29.46
C VAL A 451 -25.05 -3.04 -30.84
N GLY A 452 -26.22 -3.64 -31.05
CA GLY A 452 -26.97 -3.52 -32.31
C GLY A 452 -26.53 -4.42 -33.47
N HIS A 453 -25.39 -5.15 -33.32
CA HIS A 453 -24.87 -6.05 -34.36
C HIS A 453 -24.78 -7.53 -33.94
N GLY A 454 -25.14 -7.83 -32.69
CA GLY A 454 -25.14 -9.18 -32.15
C GLY A 454 -23.84 -9.63 -31.51
N VAL A 455 -23.78 -10.91 -31.19
CA VAL A 455 -22.64 -11.52 -30.51
C VAL A 455 -21.91 -12.47 -31.48
N ILE A 456 -20.57 -12.34 -31.55
CA ILE A 456 -19.73 -13.11 -32.48
C ILE A 456 -18.62 -13.79 -31.71
N ALA A 457 -18.60 -15.12 -31.69
CA ALA A 457 -17.60 -15.94 -31.01
C ALA A 457 -16.43 -16.40 -31.90
N TYR A 458 -16.33 -15.95 -33.16
CA TYR A 458 -15.33 -16.43 -34.12
C TYR A 458 -14.23 -15.43 -34.44
N ARG A 459 -14.06 -14.39 -33.61
CA ARG A 459 -12.97 -13.44 -33.79
C ARG A 459 -11.73 -13.89 -33.00
N TYR A 460 -10.57 -13.43 -33.40
CA TYR A 460 -9.30 -13.69 -32.72
C TYR A 460 -8.45 -12.42 -32.73
N TRP A 461 -7.68 -12.24 -31.66
CA TRP A 461 -6.84 -11.07 -31.45
C TRP A 461 -5.46 -11.45 -30.93
N ASN A 462 -4.50 -10.52 -31.07
CA ASN A 462 -3.16 -10.71 -30.57
C ASN A 462 -3.15 -11.02 -29.06
N ARG A 463 -2.46 -12.09 -28.68
CA ARG A 463 -2.39 -12.62 -27.32
C ARG A 463 -1.92 -11.58 -26.28
N TYR A 464 -1.14 -10.57 -26.70
CA TYR A 464 -0.63 -9.53 -25.80
C TYR A 464 -1.63 -8.40 -25.50
N PHE A 465 -2.82 -8.37 -26.08
CA PHE A 465 -3.85 -7.42 -25.71
C PHE A 465 -4.44 -7.75 -24.33
N GLY A 466 -4.89 -6.72 -23.60
CA GLY A 466 -5.56 -6.90 -22.32
C GLY A 466 -7.08 -7.00 -22.49
N LEU A 467 -7.62 -8.19 -22.26
CA LEU A 467 -9.07 -8.44 -22.26
C LEU A 467 -9.48 -9.10 -20.93
N PRO A 468 -10.73 -8.88 -20.47
CA PRO A 468 -11.27 -9.61 -19.34
C PRO A 468 -11.61 -11.06 -19.67
N VAL A 469 -11.89 -11.82 -18.62
CA VAL A 469 -12.30 -13.22 -18.69
C VAL A 469 -13.63 -13.39 -17.97
N ARG A 470 -14.60 -14.03 -18.64
CA ARG A 470 -15.85 -14.50 -18.03
C ARG A 470 -15.74 -16.01 -17.82
N PRO A 471 -15.57 -16.49 -16.60
CA PRO A 471 -15.36 -17.90 -16.30
C PRO A 471 -16.59 -18.77 -16.51
N VAL A 472 -16.30 -20.08 -16.70
CA VAL A 472 -17.30 -21.14 -16.70
C VAL A 472 -16.95 -22.20 -15.66
N LYS A 473 -17.94 -23.02 -15.34
CA LYS A 473 -17.79 -24.18 -14.45
C LYS A 473 -18.70 -25.31 -14.95
N ASP A 474 -18.22 -26.57 -14.87
CA ASP A 474 -18.97 -27.76 -15.29
C ASP A 474 -20.20 -28.05 -14.44
#